data_2d91499335f1fc137b4193164a6907b1
#
_entry.id   2d91499335f1fc137b4193164a6907b1
#
_cell.length_a   1.000
_cell.length_b   1.000
_cell.length_c   1.000
_cell.angle_alpha   90.00
_cell.angle_beta   90.00
_cell.angle_gamma   90.00
#
_symmetry.space_group_name_H-M   'P 1'
#
loop_
_entity.id
_entity.type
_entity.pdbx_description
1 polymer ?
#
loop_
_entity_poly.entity_id
_entity_poly.type
_entity_poly.pdbx_seq_one_letter_code
_entity_poly.pdbx_strand_id
1 'polypeptide(L)'
;MTTVLCLLPLGLLVAGAWLGRHVRPSADEWCFLPKVRDLGVWGMVEKFYVTDNGRIGNGLLVGLYAQFPVAGHQWFALISGVVMLGVLWALTALVLRRSGRTAPRGVPLLVASMITAVFLFATPNTYKTFYWPAASVSHTLAPVLACAAALPLLLARGRRGRAAALAVVFASGVFMGTLSEEASVVCLVVLAGIVLLGRWILTERVRAAARWWSLAGMAGIGIGTLVLMTSPGGRRRRERFGLESTSMLAPESLVASLRGYAHILETVLTTWQYAGALAAGVLLGLLARGRAEDAPVLLPVRPLLWTAFGALAFLVSGYLCTVITYPVFGARVMTAQRTWNDYLLLYVLLLVGAGAFLGRAVRRRGRRTGLATGAAALVCAVAVGGLAVPLHDLGRDMRVRAQKWDRQDRFLRAQAAAGAKSAPYTPLSVAGTLEPFGGKGTKSWPAGCVADYYRLDRVTYSTRLP
;
A
#
# COMPACT_ATOMS: atom_id res chain seq x y z
N MET A 1 -29.03 -7.61 -7.95
CA MET A 1 -28.60 -6.97 -6.69
C MET A 1 -27.07 -6.89 -6.56
N THR A 2 -26.32 -7.99 -6.53
CA THR A 2 -24.85 -7.98 -6.35
C THR A 2 -24.10 -7.23 -7.44
N THR A 3 -24.53 -7.33 -8.71
CA THR A 3 -23.92 -6.60 -9.83
C THR A 3 -24.12 -5.09 -9.69
N VAL A 4 -25.30 -4.66 -9.26
CA VAL A 4 -25.60 -3.24 -9.04
C VAL A 4 -24.80 -2.71 -7.83
N LEU A 5 -24.75 -3.47 -6.74
CA LEU A 5 -23.97 -3.08 -5.56
C LEU A 5 -22.47 -2.94 -5.87
N CYS A 6 -21.94 -3.75 -6.79
CA CYS A 6 -20.55 -3.68 -7.23
C CYS A 6 -20.20 -2.34 -7.92
N LEU A 7 -21.17 -1.69 -8.57
CA LEU A 7 -20.95 -0.41 -9.25
C LEU A 7 -20.59 0.73 -8.28
N LEU A 8 -21.03 0.65 -7.01
CA LEU A 8 -20.74 1.68 -6.01
C LEU A 8 -19.22 1.77 -5.70
N PRO A 9 -18.55 0.72 -5.20
CA PRO A 9 -17.11 0.79 -4.96
C PRO A 9 -16.30 0.95 -6.26
N LEU A 10 -16.74 0.37 -7.39
CA LEU A 10 -16.08 0.60 -8.68
C LEU A 10 -16.19 2.05 -9.13
N GLY A 11 -17.37 2.67 -9.00
CA GLY A 11 -17.56 4.09 -9.31
C GLY A 11 -16.67 4.99 -8.45
N LEU A 12 -16.54 4.68 -7.14
CA LEU A 12 -15.63 5.38 -6.26
C LEU A 12 -14.16 5.21 -6.68
N LEU A 13 -13.73 4.01 -7.07
CA LEU A 13 -12.38 3.75 -7.56
C LEU A 13 -12.11 4.47 -8.88
N VAL A 14 -13.06 4.50 -9.81
CA VAL A 14 -12.96 5.26 -11.06
C VAL A 14 -12.87 6.75 -10.78
N ALA A 15 -13.71 7.29 -9.89
CA ALA A 15 -13.63 8.68 -9.48
C ALA A 15 -12.28 9.00 -8.82
N GLY A 16 -11.80 8.13 -7.93
CA GLY A 16 -10.48 8.26 -7.31
C GLY A 16 -9.34 8.25 -8.35
N ALA A 17 -9.36 7.30 -9.28
CA ALA A 17 -8.36 7.24 -10.36
C ALA A 17 -8.40 8.50 -11.24
N TRP A 18 -9.60 9.02 -11.54
CA TRP A 18 -9.78 10.26 -12.30
C TRP A 18 -9.21 11.49 -11.61
N LEU A 19 -9.23 11.56 -10.27
CA LEU A 19 -8.59 12.64 -9.54
C LEU A 19 -7.07 12.65 -9.71
N GLY A 20 -6.46 11.52 -10.05
CA GLY A 20 -5.02 11.40 -10.34
C GLY A 20 -4.51 12.41 -11.37
N ARG A 21 -5.35 12.83 -12.33
CA ARG A 21 -5.01 13.89 -13.32
C ARG A 21 -4.59 15.23 -12.70
N HIS A 22 -4.95 15.46 -11.43
CA HIS A 22 -4.59 16.66 -10.68
C HIS A 22 -3.32 16.49 -9.83
N VAL A 23 -2.69 15.33 -9.85
CA VAL A 23 -1.41 15.13 -9.16
C VAL A 23 -0.31 15.90 -9.86
N ARG A 24 0.52 16.55 -9.07
CA ARG A 24 1.72 17.28 -9.52
C ARG A 24 2.88 16.90 -8.60
N PRO A 25 4.12 16.96 -9.08
CA PRO A 25 5.30 16.68 -8.27
C PRO A 25 5.31 17.43 -6.95
N SER A 26 5.85 16.77 -5.90
CA SER A 26 5.99 17.32 -4.56
C SER A 26 7.07 16.60 -3.76
N ALA A 27 7.60 17.22 -2.73
CA ALA A 27 8.56 16.63 -1.80
C ALA A 27 9.78 16.00 -2.52
N ASP A 28 10.05 14.70 -2.25
CA ASP A 28 11.19 13.95 -2.80
C ASP A 28 11.18 13.88 -4.34
N GLU A 29 10.01 14.00 -4.96
CA GLU A 29 9.85 13.87 -6.41
C GLU A 29 10.58 14.96 -7.17
N TRP A 30 10.71 16.14 -6.59
CA TRP A 30 11.52 17.20 -7.15
C TRP A 30 12.97 16.78 -7.35
N CYS A 31 13.52 15.94 -6.45
CA CYS A 31 14.88 15.42 -6.55
C CYS A 31 15.01 14.17 -7.43
N PHE A 32 13.89 13.50 -7.73
CA PHE A 32 13.87 12.33 -8.60
C PHE A 32 13.82 12.70 -10.08
N LEU A 33 13.03 13.71 -10.41
CA LEU A 33 12.79 14.12 -11.80
C LEU A 33 14.06 14.55 -12.53
N PRO A 34 14.95 15.44 -12.00
CA PRO A 34 16.20 15.78 -12.66
C PRO A 34 17.10 14.56 -12.84
N LYS A 35 17.19 13.69 -11.82
CA LYS A 35 18.02 12.50 -11.88
C LYS A 35 17.57 11.52 -12.97
N VAL A 36 16.24 11.32 -13.12
CA VAL A 36 15.70 10.46 -14.19
C VAL A 36 15.84 11.13 -15.55
N ARG A 37 15.65 12.46 -15.65
CA ARG A 37 15.89 13.22 -16.88
C ARG A 37 17.30 13.02 -17.42
N ASP A 38 18.29 13.07 -16.54
CA ASP A 38 19.72 13.12 -16.93
C ASP A 38 20.34 11.72 -17.06
N LEU A 39 19.92 10.76 -16.24
CA LEU A 39 20.54 9.43 -16.15
C LEU A 39 19.55 8.26 -16.36
N GLY A 40 18.29 8.54 -16.65
CA GLY A 40 17.26 7.52 -16.89
C GLY A 40 16.92 6.68 -15.65
N VAL A 41 16.19 5.59 -15.88
CA VAL A 41 15.71 4.66 -14.83
C VAL A 41 16.89 4.07 -14.04
N TRP A 42 17.91 3.63 -14.73
CA TRP A 42 19.08 3.00 -14.08
C TRP A 42 19.88 3.98 -13.22
N GLY A 43 19.99 5.26 -13.63
CA GLY A 43 20.55 6.30 -12.78
C GLY A 43 19.73 6.54 -11.52
N MET A 44 18.41 6.31 -11.56
CA MET A 44 17.57 6.37 -10.38
C MET A 44 17.78 5.17 -9.46
N VAL A 45 17.92 3.96 -10.00
CA VAL A 45 18.29 2.76 -9.24
C VAL A 45 19.64 2.94 -8.55
N GLU A 46 20.65 3.43 -9.27
CA GLU A 46 21.96 3.74 -8.73
C GLU A 46 21.89 4.78 -7.60
N LYS A 47 21.14 5.86 -7.79
CA LYS A 47 20.92 6.88 -6.75
C LYS A 47 20.39 6.27 -5.46
N PHE A 48 19.35 5.43 -5.56
CA PHE A 48 18.79 4.79 -4.37
C PHE A 48 19.78 3.85 -3.70
N TYR A 49 20.53 3.05 -4.48
CA TYR A 49 21.49 2.10 -3.95
C TYR A 49 22.70 2.77 -3.30
N VAL A 50 23.28 3.79 -3.97
CA VAL A 50 24.57 4.37 -3.58
C VAL A 50 24.42 5.54 -2.62
N THR A 51 23.41 6.42 -2.83
CA THR A 51 23.38 7.74 -2.16
C THR A 51 22.17 8.00 -1.29
N ASP A 52 21.07 7.23 -1.43
CA ASP A 52 19.82 7.54 -0.74
C ASP A 52 19.55 6.56 0.43
N ASN A 53 18.92 5.41 0.16
CA ASN A 53 18.40 4.53 1.23
C ASN A 53 18.58 3.03 0.94
N GLY A 54 19.21 2.65 -0.16
CA GLY A 54 19.45 1.27 -0.56
C GLY A 54 18.27 0.54 -1.22
N ARG A 55 17.11 1.17 -1.37
CA ARG A 55 15.87 0.57 -1.89
C ARG A 55 15.88 0.45 -3.42
N ILE A 56 16.62 -0.53 -3.98
CA ILE A 56 16.72 -0.78 -5.43
C ILE A 56 15.35 -0.93 -6.09
N GLY A 57 14.46 -1.74 -5.52
CA GLY A 57 13.11 -1.97 -6.04
C GLY A 57 12.29 -0.67 -6.09
N ASN A 58 12.43 0.19 -5.08
CA ASN A 58 11.80 1.51 -5.07
C ASN A 58 12.40 2.42 -6.16
N GLY A 59 13.74 2.44 -6.30
CA GLY A 59 14.43 3.18 -7.35
C GLY A 59 13.97 2.80 -8.76
N LEU A 60 13.72 1.51 -9.01
CA LEU A 60 13.20 1.01 -10.28
C LEU A 60 11.78 1.54 -10.55
N LEU A 61 10.86 1.37 -9.60
CA LEU A 61 9.46 1.79 -9.79
C LEU A 61 9.31 3.32 -9.86
N VAL A 62 10.09 4.05 -9.05
CA VAL A 62 10.18 5.51 -9.13
C VAL A 62 10.74 5.95 -10.48
N GLY A 63 11.81 5.32 -10.94
CA GLY A 63 12.41 5.60 -12.24
C GLY A 63 11.42 5.43 -13.38
N LEU A 64 10.58 4.40 -13.33
CA LEU A 64 9.58 4.13 -14.37
C LEU A 64 8.53 5.24 -14.50
N TYR A 65 7.91 5.71 -13.43
CA TYR A 65 6.91 6.77 -13.56
C TYR A 65 7.54 8.16 -13.79
N ALA A 66 8.71 8.40 -13.23
CA ALA A 66 9.39 9.69 -13.31
C ALA A 66 9.99 10.00 -14.70
N GLN A 67 10.08 8.99 -15.60
CA GLN A 67 10.39 9.23 -17.02
C GLN A 67 9.37 10.17 -17.70
N PHE A 68 8.16 10.22 -17.16
CA PHE A 68 7.08 11.08 -17.65
C PHE A 68 6.74 12.13 -16.58
N PRO A 69 7.47 13.24 -16.48
CA PRO A 69 7.50 14.10 -15.27
C PRO A 69 6.12 14.42 -14.67
N VAL A 70 5.24 15.05 -15.41
CA VAL A 70 3.86 15.35 -14.95
C VAL A 70 2.91 14.20 -15.27
N ALA A 71 2.97 13.67 -16.49
CA ALA A 71 2.08 12.59 -16.93
C ALA A 71 2.23 11.32 -16.09
N GLY A 72 3.45 10.94 -15.72
CA GLY A 72 3.70 9.78 -14.87
C GLY A 72 3.00 9.90 -13.51
N HIS A 73 3.02 11.07 -12.90
CA HIS A 73 2.29 11.35 -11.67
C HIS A 73 0.77 11.28 -11.86
N GLN A 74 0.27 11.82 -12.97
CA GLN A 74 -1.16 11.83 -13.27
C GLN A 74 -1.73 10.43 -13.54
N TRP A 75 -1.00 9.58 -14.27
CA TRP A 75 -1.42 8.23 -14.61
C TRP A 75 -1.16 7.21 -13.49
N PHE A 76 -0.32 7.54 -12.51
CA PHE A 76 0.07 6.62 -11.45
C PHE A 76 -1.13 6.04 -10.69
N ALA A 77 -2.08 6.89 -10.28
CA ALA A 77 -3.26 6.45 -9.53
C ALA A 77 -4.15 5.50 -10.34
N LEU A 78 -4.33 5.73 -11.64
CA LEU A 78 -5.08 4.84 -12.51
C LEU A 78 -4.37 3.49 -12.66
N ILE A 79 -3.09 3.50 -13.02
CA ILE A 79 -2.33 2.28 -13.30
C ILE A 79 -2.20 1.45 -12.01
N SER A 80 -1.79 2.05 -10.90
CA SER A 80 -1.66 1.35 -9.62
C SER A 80 -3.00 0.85 -9.09
N GLY A 81 -4.07 1.64 -9.23
CA GLY A 81 -5.43 1.26 -8.85
C GLY A 81 -5.94 0.06 -9.65
N VAL A 82 -5.71 0.01 -10.98
CA VAL A 82 -6.06 -1.14 -11.83
C VAL A 82 -5.27 -2.37 -11.45
N VAL A 83 -3.96 -2.24 -11.20
CA VAL A 83 -3.10 -3.36 -10.76
C VAL A 83 -3.60 -3.90 -9.41
N MET A 84 -3.85 -3.02 -8.43
CA MET A 84 -4.33 -3.43 -7.11
C MET A 84 -5.69 -4.13 -7.18
N LEU A 85 -6.65 -3.56 -7.89
CA LEU A 85 -7.97 -4.18 -8.09
C LEU A 85 -7.86 -5.52 -8.82
N GLY A 86 -7.05 -5.61 -9.87
CA GLY A 86 -6.85 -6.83 -10.65
C GLY A 86 -6.24 -7.96 -9.82
N VAL A 87 -5.20 -7.67 -9.04
CA VAL A 87 -4.56 -8.64 -8.14
C VAL A 87 -5.55 -9.13 -7.07
N LEU A 88 -6.23 -8.22 -6.39
CA LEU A 88 -7.17 -8.56 -5.31
C LEU A 88 -8.41 -9.31 -5.84
N TRP A 89 -8.87 -8.97 -7.05
CA TRP A 89 -9.94 -9.72 -7.71
C TRP A 89 -9.50 -11.13 -8.09
N ALA A 90 -8.34 -11.28 -8.72
CA ALA A 90 -7.78 -12.58 -9.09
C ALA A 90 -7.59 -13.46 -7.84
N LEU A 91 -7.03 -12.91 -6.75
CA LEU A 91 -6.88 -13.62 -5.47
C LEU A 91 -8.22 -14.06 -4.92
N THR A 92 -9.20 -13.17 -4.83
CA THR A 92 -10.54 -13.48 -4.30
C THR A 92 -11.18 -14.60 -5.12
N ALA A 93 -11.13 -14.51 -6.45
CA ALA A 93 -11.70 -15.52 -7.34
C ALA A 93 -10.99 -16.88 -7.22
N LEU A 94 -9.64 -16.88 -7.15
CA LEU A 94 -8.85 -18.11 -7.03
C LEU A 94 -9.01 -18.76 -5.65
N VAL A 95 -9.02 -17.99 -4.58
CA VAL A 95 -9.25 -18.51 -3.22
C VAL A 95 -10.63 -19.15 -3.12
N LEU A 96 -11.68 -18.53 -3.66
CA LEU A 96 -13.02 -19.13 -3.73
C LEU A 96 -13.00 -20.45 -4.50
N ARG A 97 -12.42 -20.46 -5.70
CA ARG A 97 -12.33 -21.64 -6.54
C ARG A 97 -11.58 -22.78 -5.85
N ARG A 98 -10.42 -22.48 -5.23
CA ARG A 98 -9.60 -23.47 -4.50
C ARG A 98 -10.24 -23.92 -3.20
N SER A 99 -11.17 -23.16 -2.66
CA SER A 99 -11.98 -23.55 -1.50
C SER A 99 -13.20 -24.41 -1.89
N GLY A 100 -13.32 -24.87 -3.15
CA GLY A 100 -14.48 -25.63 -3.62
C GLY A 100 -15.78 -24.84 -3.51
N ARG A 101 -15.74 -23.52 -3.76
CA ARG A 101 -16.89 -22.65 -3.65
C ARG A 101 -17.18 -21.92 -4.93
N THR A 102 -18.46 -21.72 -5.17
CA THR A 102 -18.97 -20.86 -6.25
C THR A 102 -19.73 -19.68 -5.62
N ALA A 103 -19.62 -18.54 -6.25
CA ALA A 103 -20.40 -17.35 -5.90
C ALA A 103 -21.00 -16.74 -7.17
N PRO A 104 -22.09 -15.98 -7.09
CA PRO A 104 -22.61 -15.20 -8.22
C PRO A 104 -21.49 -14.35 -8.85
N ARG A 105 -21.53 -14.18 -10.17
CA ARG A 105 -20.42 -13.58 -10.96
C ARG A 105 -19.91 -12.22 -10.46
N GLY A 106 -20.78 -11.38 -9.89
CA GLY A 106 -20.41 -10.06 -9.35
C GLY A 106 -19.75 -10.07 -7.96
N VAL A 107 -19.87 -11.17 -7.18
CA VAL A 107 -19.42 -11.20 -5.78
C VAL A 107 -17.89 -11.08 -5.63
N PRO A 108 -17.04 -11.81 -6.38
CA PRO A 108 -15.59 -11.65 -6.27
C PRO A 108 -15.12 -10.24 -6.60
N LEU A 109 -15.76 -9.60 -7.59
CA LEU A 109 -15.43 -8.22 -7.99
C LEU A 109 -15.92 -7.21 -6.94
N LEU A 110 -17.12 -7.41 -6.37
CA LEU A 110 -17.62 -6.59 -5.25
C LEU A 110 -16.66 -6.63 -4.06
N VAL A 111 -16.23 -7.81 -3.66
CA VAL A 111 -15.30 -7.97 -2.54
C VAL A 111 -13.96 -7.32 -2.83
N ALA A 112 -13.38 -7.56 -4.01
CA ALA A 112 -12.12 -6.96 -4.40
C ALA A 112 -12.19 -5.43 -4.50
N SER A 113 -13.26 -4.88 -5.08
CA SER A 113 -13.44 -3.44 -5.18
C SER A 113 -13.68 -2.79 -3.80
N MET A 114 -14.40 -3.46 -2.88
CA MET A 114 -14.53 -2.99 -1.50
C MET A 114 -13.20 -3.04 -0.75
N ILE A 115 -12.42 -4.14 -0.88
CA ILE A 115 -11.07 -4.21 -0.30
C ILE A 115 -10.22 -3.03 -0.82
N THR A 116 -10.19 -2.83 -2.13
CA THR A 116 -9.37 -1.77 -2.75
C THR A 116 -9.84 -0.39 -2.31
N ALA A 117 -11.15 -0.11 -2.33
CA ALA A 117 -11.69 1.19 -1.95
C ALA A 117 -11.44 1.51 -0.46
N VAL A 118 -11.70 0.56 0.43
CA VAL A 118 -11.45 0.73 1.87
C VAL A 118 -9.95 0.88 2.15
N PHE A 119 -9.10 0.07 1.53
CA PHE A 119 -7.65 0.15 1.69
C PHE A 119 -7.07 1.49 1.23
N LEU A 120 -7.56 2.03 0.10
CA LEU A 120 -7.04 3.28 -0.46
C LEU A 120 -7.62 4.53 0.21
N PHE A 121 -8.90 4.49 0.61
CA PHE A 121 -9.63 5.71 0.98
C PHE A 121 -10.04 5.78 2.46
N ALA A 122 -10.00 4.67 3.24
CA ALA A 122 -10.24 4.71 4.68
C ALA A 122 -9.00 5.10 5.50
N THR A 123 -7.92 5.49 4.85
CA THR A 123 -6.69 5.95 5.49
C THR A 123 -6.80 7.43 5.89
N PRO A 124 -6.18 7.87 6.99
CA PRO A 124 -6.22 9.26 7.42
C PRO A 124 -5.63 10.26 6.43
N ASN A 125 -4.79 9.81 5.50
CA ASN A 125 -4.19 10.67 4.48
C ASN A 125 -4.12 9.98 3.12
N THR A 126 -5.25 9.96 2.42
CA THR A 126 -5.39 9.38 1.08
C THR A 126 -4.39 9.95 0.07
N TYR A 127 -4.06 11.24 0.15
CA TYR A 127 -3.08 11.82 -0.77
C TYR A 127 -1.71 11.16 -0.63
N LYS A 128 -1.17 11.07 0.59
CA LYS A 128 0.16 10.49 0.85
C LYS A 128 0.22 8.98 0.63
N THR A 129 -0.91 8.29 0.72
CA THR A 129 -0.99 6.84 0.57
C THR A 129 -1.24 6.40 -0.87
N PHE A 130 -2.00 7.17 -1.65
CA PHE A 130 -2.41 6.77 -3.00
C PHE A 130 -1.93 7.72 -4.11
N TYR A 131 -2.06 9.04 -3.91
CA TYR A 131 -1.78 10.02 -4.96
C TYR A 131 -0.33 10.51 -4.99
N TRP A 132 0.45 10.29 -3.95
CA TRP A 132 1.87 10.62 -3.94
C TRP A 132 2.70 9.39 -4.33
N PRO A 133 3.16 9.28 -5.61
CA PRO A 133 3.81 8.07 -6.13
C PRO A 133 5.04 7.64 -5.33
N ALA A 134 5.88 8.59 -4.90
CA ALA A 134 7.09 8.32 -4.13
C ALA A 134 6.83 7.51 -2.84
N ALA A 135 5.69 7.73 -2.18
CA ALA A 135 5.29 6.98 -1.00
C ALA A 135 4.43 5.77 -1.35
N SER A 136 3.51 5.92 -2.30
CA SER A 136 2.56 4.87 -2.67
C SER A 136 3.25 3.60 -3.19
N VAL A 137 4.34 3.75 -3.94
CA VAL A 137 5.14 2.63 -4.46
C VAL A 137 5.62 1.70 -3.35
N SER A 138 6.18 2.25 -2.27
CA SER A 138 6.78 1.46 -1.19
C SER A 138 5.82 1.05 -0.09
N HIS A 139 4.71 1.77 0.11
CA HIS A 139 3.82 1.53 1.26
C HIS A 139 2.40 1.09 0.89
N THR A 140 1.92 1.37 -0.32
CA THR A 140 0.57 0.99 -0.76
C THR A 140 0.59 -0.07 -1.84
N LEU A 141 1.44 0.07 -2.84
CA LEU A 141 1.57 -0.93 -3.90
C LEU A 141 2.33 -2.17 -3.42
N ALA A 142 3.36 -2.02 -2.59
CA ALA A 142 4.19 -3.12 -2.09
C ALA A 142 3.38 -4.26 -1.43
N PRO A 143 2.48 -4.04 -0.45
CA PRO A 143 1.71 -5.12 0.15
C PRO A 143 0.78 -5.83 -0.84
N VAL A 144 0.29 -5.13 -1.88
CA VAL A 144 -0.52 -5.77 -2.94
C VAL A 144 0.34 -6.60 -3.87
N LEU A 145 1.55 -6.15 -4.23
CA LEU A 145 2.51 -6.94 -5.01
C LEU A 145 2.96 -8.19 -4.24
N ALA A 146 3.12 -8.10 -2.92
CA ALA A 146 3.36 -9.27 -2.08
C ALA A 146 2.22 -10.29 -2.17
N CYS A 147 0.96 -9.82 -2.16
CA CYS A 147 -0.19 -10.68 -2.38
C CYS A 147 -0.20 -11.32 -3.78
N ALA A 148 0.28 -10.63 -4.81
CA ALA A 148 0.36 -11.17 -6.17
C ALA A 148 1.28 -12.39 -6.27
N ALA A 149 2.31 -12.49 -5.42
CA ALA A 149 3.20 -13.66 -5.36
C ALA A 149 2.48 -14.97 -4.97
N ALA A 150 1.27 -14.90 -4.40
CA ALA A 150 0.47 -16.08 -4.10
C ALA A 150 -0.30 -16.62 -5.33
N LEU A 151 -0.49 -15.82 -6.39
CA LEU A 151 -1.26 -16.22 -7.56
C LEU A 151 -0.70 -17.49 -8.25
N PRO A 152 0.63 -17.62 -8.50
CA PRO A 152 1.19 -18.82 -9.10
C PRO A 152 0.97 -20.07 -8.24
N LEU A 153 1.05 -19.96 -6.89
CA LEU A 153 0.77 -21.07 -6.00
C LEU A 153 -0.70 -21.53 -6.12
N LEU A 154 -1.63 -20.58 -6.16
CA LEU A 154 -3.05 -20.88 -6.33
C LEU A 154 -3.39 -21.44 -7.71
N LEU A 155 -2.61 -21.13 -8.73
CA LEU A 155 -2.76 -21.66 -10.10
C LEU A 155 -2.07 -23.00 -10.30
N ALA A 156 -1.08 -23.36 -9.48
CA ALA A 156 -0.26 -24.56 -9.66
C ALA A 156 -1.09 -25.85 -9.66
N ARG A 157 -0.92 -26.69 -10.71
CA ARG A 157 -1.62 -27.96 -10.87
C ARG A 157 -0.71 -29.20 -10.86
N GLY A 158 0.62 -29.03 -10.88
CA GLY A 158 1.57 -30.15 -10.94
C GLY A 158 2.95 -29.75 -10.42
N ARG A 159 3.92 -30.66 -10.57
CA ARG A 159 5.30 -30.42 -10.09
C ARG A 159 5.93 -29.17 -10.71
N ARG A 160 5.80 -28.99 -12.04
CA ARG A 160 6.34 -27.80 -12.75
C ARG A 160 5.69 -26.51 -12.27
N GLY A 161 4.37 -26.48 -12.10
CA GLY A 161 3.65 -25.33 -11.59
C GLY A 161 4.04 -24.97 -10.15
N ARG A 162 4.29 -25.97 -9.29
CA ARG A 162 4.78 -25.74 -7.91
C ARG A 162 6.21 -25.21 -7.92
N ALA A 163 7.10 -25.74 -8.76
CA ALA A 163 8.46 -25.25 -8.89
C ALA A 163 8.47 -23.78 -9.39
N ALA A 164 7.65 -23.46 -10.39
CA ALA A 164 7.47 -22.08 -10.83
C ALA A 164 6.93 -21.16 -9.72
N ALA A 165 5.97 -21.62 -8.92
CA ALA A 165 5.45 -20.84 -7.80
C ALA A 165 6.52 -20.58 -6.70
N LEU A 166 7.43 -21.55 -6.47
CA LEU A 166 8.57 -21.36 -5.55
C LEU A 166 9.57 -20.33 -6.12
N ALA A 167 9.91 -20.43 -7.40
CA ALA A 167 10.81 -19.48 -8.05
C ALA A 167 10.23 -18.06 -8.04
N VAL A 168 8.93 -17.91 -8.35
CA VAL A 168 8.25 -16.61 -8.34
C VAL A 168 8.20 -16.01 -6.94
N VAL A 169 7.84 -16.78 -5.90
CA VAL A 169 7.79 -16.22 -4.55
C VAL A 169 9.19 -15.85 -4.03
N PHE A 170 10.22 -16.61 -4.38
CA PHE A 170 11.59 -16.29 -4.05
C PHE A 170 12.03 -14.96 -4.72
N ALA A 171 11.85 -14.84 -6.03
CA ALA A 171 12.19 -13.63 -6.77
C ALA A 171 11.37 -12.41 -6.31
N SER A 172 10.06 -12.59 -6.05
CA SER A 172 9.20 -11.56 -5.48
C SER A 172 9.66 -11.18 -4.07
N GLY A 173 10.14 -12.13 -3.28
CA GLY A 173 10.72 -11.88 -1.97
C GLY A 173 11.98 -11.03 -2.04
N VAL A 174 12.91 -11.34 -2.96
CA VAL A 174 14.11 -10.51 -3.19
C VAL A 174 13.71 -9.09 -3.59
N PHE A 175 12.78 -8.96 -4.53
CA PHE A 175 12.27 -7.65 -4.95
C PHE A 175 11.64 -6.89 -3.79
N MET A 176 10.81 -7.54 -2.99
CA MET A 176 10.14 -6.96 -1.81
C MET A 176 11.15 -6.47 -0.78
N GLY A 177 12.18 -7.27 -0.48
CA GLY A 177 13.25 -6.91 0.46
C GLY A 177 14.05 -5.67 0.02
N THR A 178 14.11 -5.42 -1.30
CA THR A 178 14.73 -4.22 -1.86
C THR A 178 13.75 -3.06 -2.10
N LEU A 179 12.45 -3.26 -1.86
CA LEU A 179 11.41 -2.25 -2.11
C LEU A 179 10.98 -1.52 -0.84
N SER A 180 10.70 -2.25 0.23
CA SER A 180 10.18 -1.70 1.49
C SER A 180 10.54 -2.60 2.67
N GLU A 181 11.18 -2.03 3.68
CA GLU A 181 11.51 -2.73 4.93
C GLU A 181 10.22 -3.09 5.70
N GLU A 182 9.28 -2.16 5.75
CA GLU A 182 8.02 -2.33 6.47
C GLU A 182 7.18 -3.45 5.84
N ALA A 183 6.98 -3.43 4.51
CA ALA A 183 6.27 -4.50 3.81
C ALA A 183 6.98 -5.85 3.94
N SER A 184 8.32 -5.85 3.97
CA SER A 184 9.12 -7.07 4.21
C SER A 184 8.86 -7.66 5.58
N VAL A 185 8.81 -6.83 6.62
CA VAL A 185 8.48 -7.28 8.00
C VAL A 185 7.08 -7.89 8.05
N VAL A 186 6.08 -7.26 7.44
CA VAL A 186 4.71 -7.80 7.38
C VAL A 186 4.69 -9.16 6.69
N CYS A 187 5.37 -9.29 5.55
CA CYS A 187 5.48 -10.55 4.82
C CYS A 187 6.17 -11.62 5.67
N LEU A 188 7.29 -11.31 6.32
CA LEU A 188 8.02 -12.24 7.19
C LEU A 188 7.15 -12.73 8.35
N VAL A 189 6.39 -11.85 9.01
CA VAL A 189 5.47 -12.24 10.10
C VAL A 189 4.41 -13.22 9.59
N VAL A 190 3.77 -12.92 8.45
CA VAL A 190 2.74 -13.80 7.85
C VAL A 190 3.34 -15.14 7.44
N LEU A 191 4.48 -15.15 6.73
CA LEU A 191 5.13 -16.38 6.24
C LEU A 191 5.66 -17.23 7.39
N ALA A 192 6.28 -16.61 8.40
CA ALA A 192 6.72 -17.31 9.62
C ALA A 192 5.54 -17.91 10.37
N GLY A 193 4.44 -17.16 10.49
CA GLY A 193 3.21 -17.67 11.09
C GLY A 193 2.64 -18.88 10.34
N ILE A 194 2.68 -18.90 9.01
CA ILE A 194 2.28 -20.08 8.20
C ILE A 194 3.22 -21.26 8.48
N VAL A 195 4.52 -21.05 8.59
CA VAL A 195 5.49 -22.12 8.90
C VAL A 195 5.26 -22.71 10.30
N LEU A 196 5.06 -21.84 11.30
CA LEU A 196 4.93 -22.22 12.70
C LEU A 196 3.54 -22.81 13.03
N LEU A 197 2.48 -22.17 12.55
CA LEU A 197 1.10 -22.49 12.89
C LEU A 197 0.39 -23.35 11.83
N GLY A 198 1.05 -23.65 10.71
CA GLY A 198 0.45 -24.36 9.58
C GLY A 198 -0.19 -25.70 9.93
N ARG A 199 0.33 -26.42 10.95
CA ARG A 199 -0.26 -27.69 11.44
C ARG A 199 -1.67 -27.51 12.02
N TRP A 200 -2.00 -26.36 12.56
CA TRP A 200 -3.30 -26.09 13.19
C TRP A 200 -4.28 -25.38 12.24
N ILE A 201 -3.77 -24.63 11.26
CA ILE A 201 -4.58 -23.77 10.41
C ILE A 201 -4.75 -24.30 8.98
N LEU A 202 -3.86 -25.17 8.50
CA LEU A 202 -3.89 -25.71 7.13
C LEU A 202 -4.27 -27.20 7.10
N THR A 203 -4.95 -27.59 6.01
CA THR A 203 -5.18 -29.02 5.74
C THR A 203 -3.86 -29.71 5.37
N GLU A 204 -3.74 -31.02 5.62
CA GLU A 204 -2.53 -31.80 5.31
C GLU A 204 -2.11 -31.70 3.85
N ARG A 205 -3.09 -31.65 2.93
CA ARG A 205 -2.86 -31.58 1.48
C ARG A 205 -2.05 -30.36 1.06
N VAL A 206 -2.21 -29.21 1.73
CA VAL A 206 -1.55 -27.96 1.35
C VAL A 206 -0.40 -27.59 2.27
N ARG A 207 -0.31 -28.19 3.44
CA ARG A 207 0.66 -27.85 4.50
C ARG A 207 2.11 -27.86 4.01
N ALA A 208 2.54 -28.95 3.37
CA ALA A 208 3.91 -29.06 2.88
C ALA A 208 4.22 -28.03 1.80
N ALA A 209 3.31 -27.85 0.83
CA ALA A 209 3.49 -26.85 -0.23
C ALA A 209 3.51 -25.42 0.32
N ALA A 210 2.62 -25.08 1.25
CA ALA A 210 2.59 -23.78 1.90
C ALA A 210 3.86 -23.50 2.72
N ARG A 211 4.37 -24.53 3.44
CA ARG A 211 5.61 -24.41 4.21
C ARG A 211 6.81 -24.11 3.30
N TRP A 212 7.02 -24.88 2.24
CA TRP A 212 8.13 -24.66 1.32
C TRP A 212 8.01 -23.33 0.58
N TRP A 213 6.80 -22.95 0.19
CA TRP A 213 6.53 -21.65 -0.43
C TRP A 213 6.86 -20.50 0.54
N SER A 214 6.46 -20.61 1.81
CA SER A 214 6.77 -19.61 2.83
C SER A 214 8.26 -19.50 3.10
N LEU A 215 8.96 -20.64 3.22
CA LEU A 215 10.42 -20.65 3.41
C LEU A 215 11.16 -20.02 2.22
N ALA A 216 10.75 -20.32 0.99
CA ALA A 216 11.33 -19.71 -0.20
C ALA A 216 11.09 -18.18 -0.23
N GLY A 217 9.88 -17.74 0.12
CA GLY A 217 9.56 -16.31 0.25
C GLY A 217 10.40 -15.62 1.32
N MET A 218 10.50 -16.22 2.50
CA MET A 218 11.34 -15.69 3.60
C MET A 218 12.82 -15.60 3.21
N ALA A 219 13.35 -16.60 2.53
CA ALA A 219 14.74 -16.60 2.03
C ALA A 219 14.95 -15.46 1.02
N GLY A 220 14.02 -15.29 0.07
CA GLY A 220 14.07 -14.18 -0.89
C GLY A 220 14.03 -12.82 -0.19
N ILE A 221 13.09 -12.59 0.74
CA ILE A 221 12.99 -11.35 1.50
C ILE A 221 14.29 -11.10 2.29
N GLY A 222 14.83 -12.14 2.95
CA GLY A 222 16.08 -12.04 3.70
C GLY A 222 17.24 -11.56 2.83
N ILE A 223 17.40 -12.14 1.63
CA ILE A 223 18.43 -11.73 0.66
C ILE A 223 18.22 -10.28 0.23
N GLY A 224 16.99 -9.91 -0.18
CA GLY A 224 16.70 -8.55 -0.61
C GLY A 224 16.93 -7.50 0.49
N THR A 225 16.50 -7.80 1.72
CA THR A 225 16.73 -6.94 2.89
C THR A 225 18.23 -6.83 3.22
N LEU A 226 18.99 -7.93 3.09
CA LEU A 226 20.43 -7.91 3.29
C LEU A 226 21.10 -6.99 2.27
N VAL A 227 20.75 -7.09 0.98
CA VAL A 227 21.23 -6.19 -0.08
C VAL A 227 20.93 -4.73 0.25
N LEU A 228 19.71 -4.43 0.72
CA LEU A 228 19.32 -3.08 1.12
C LEU A 228 20.15 -2.58 2.30
N MET A 229 20.26 -3.37 3.37
CA MET A 229 20.96 -2.96 4.60
C MET A 229 22.46 -2.80 4.43
N THR A 230 23.10 -3.59 3.55
CA THR A 230 24.54 -3.52 3.27
C THR A 230 24.90 -2.47 2.21
N SER A 231 23.90 -1.89 1.54
CA SER A 231 24.10 -0.87 0.50
C SER A 231 24.82 0.38 1.05
N PRO A 232 25.62 1.06 0.22
CA PRO A 232 26.22 2.35 0.60
C PRO A 232 25.15 3.39 0.98
N GLY A 233 24.04 3.47 0.24
CA GLY A 233 22.93 4.37 0.53
C GLY A 233 22.28 4.09 1.88
N GLY A 234 22.06 2.81 2.21
CA GLY A 234 21.51 2.40 3.50
C GLY A 234 22.42 2.82 4.68
N ARG A 235 23.76 2.73 4.52
CA ARG A 235 24.72 3.20 5.52
C ARG A 235 24.65 4.72 5.69
N ARG A 236 24.70 5.48 4.59
CA ARG A 236 24.59 6.96 4.59
C ARG A 236 23.27 7.44 5.21
N ARG A 237 22.17 6.69 4.99
CA ARG A 237 20.89 7.00 5.61
C ARG A 237 20.96 6.85 7.13
N ARG A 238 21.55 5.77 7.66
CA ARG A 238 21.71 5.58 9.10
C ARG A 238 22.56 6.69 9.73
N GLU A 239 23.69 7.04 9.14
CA GLU A 239 24.54 8.16 9.56
C GLU A 239 23.77 9.48 9.59
N ARG A 240 23.05 9.80 8.51
CA ARG A 240 22.26 11.05 8.38
C ARG A 240 21.20 11.22 9.48
N PHE A 241 20.59 10.14 9.93
CA PHE A 241 19.58 10.18 10.98
C PHE A 241 20.12 9.87 12.38
N GLY A 242 21.44 9.73 12.52
CA GLY A 242 22.08 9.45 13.82
C GLY A 242 21.61 8.11 14.41
N LEU A 243 21.24 7.14 13.57
CA LEU A 243 20.67 5.85 14.04
C LEU A 243 21.72 4.97 14.74
N GLU A 244 23.00 5.34 14.70
CA GLU A 244 24.06 4.68 15.45
C GLU A 244 23.98 4.97 16.96
N SER A 245 23.41 6.11 17.35
CA SER A 245 23.28 6.54 18.74
C SER A 245 21.98 6.08 19.42
N THR A 246 20.96 5.66 18.65
CA THR A 246 19.64 5.27 19.19
C THR A 246 19.28 3.86 18.70
N SER A 247 19.50 2.86 19.55
CA SER A 247 19.09 1.49 19.22
C SER A 247 17.57 1.37 19.17
N MET A 248 17.04 0.81 18.05
CA MET A 248 15.61 0.49 17.97
C MET A 248 15.18 -0.57 18.99
N LEU A 249 16.12 -1.33 19.56
CA LEU A 249 15.90 -2.36 20.56
C LEU A 249 16.12 -1.84 21.99
N ALA A 250 16.46 -0.57 22.19
CA ALA A 250 16.51 0.02 23.52
C ALA A 250 15.13 -0.03 24.17
N PRO A 251 15.03 -0.36 25.48
CA PRO A 251 13.75 -0.49 26.17
C PRO A 251 12.87 0.78 26.02
N GLU A 252 13.45 1.95 26.06
CA GLU A 252 12.76 3.23 25.89
C GLU A 252 12.16 3.35 24.47
N SER A 253 12.90 2.96 23.44
CA SER A 253 12.44 2.96 22.04
C SER A 253 11.29 1.95 21.82
N LEU A 254 11.38 0.77 22.43
CA LEU A 254 10.34 -0.25 22.36
C LEU A 254 9.05 0.22 23.05
N VAL A 255 9.15 0.80 24.25
CA VAL A 255 7.98 1.35 24.97
C VAL A 255 7.37 2.54 24.22
N ALA A 256 8.19 3.44 23.70
CA ALA A 256 7.70 4.56 22.91
C ALA A 256 7.03 4.12 21.60
N SER A 257 7.60 3.11 20.93
CA SER A 257 6.98 2.46 19.76
C SER A 257 5.64 1.81 20.11
N LEU A 258 5.53 1.15 21.25
CA LEU A 258 4.27 0.55 21.72
C LEU A 258 3.20 1.61 21.96
N ARG A 259 3.54 2.73 22.61
CA ARG A 259 2.60 3.85 22.81
C ARG A 259 2.17 4.47 21.47
N GLY A 260 3.14 4.69 20.57
CA GLY A 260 2.84 5.20 19.23
C GLY A 260 1.91 4.25 18.46
N TYR A 261 2.16 2.95 18.52
CA TYR A 261 1.33 1.95 17.87
C TYR A 261 -0.08 1.86 18.49
N ALA A 262 -0.21 1.97 19.82
CA ALA A 262 -1.52 2.02 20.47
C ALA A 262 -2.37 3.19 19.96
N HIS A 263 -1.78 4.37 19.77
CA HIS A 263 -2.48 5.52 19.18
C HIS A 263 -2.86 5.31 17.71
N ILE A 264 -1.99 4.64 16.93
CA ILE A 264 -2.31 4.23 15.54
C ILE A 264 -3.49 3.26 15.55
N LEU A 265 -3.49 2.25 16.43
CA LEU A 265 -4.59 1.30 16.56
C LEU A 265 -5.90 2.00 16.94
N GLU A 266 -5.88 2.95 17.86
CA GLU A 266 -7.05 3.76 18.23
C GLU A 266 -7.64 4.42 16.97
N THR A 267 -6.80 5.10 16.17
CA THR A 267 -7.24 5.73 14.90
C THR A 267 -7.82 4.72 13.93
N VAL A 268 -7.16 3.57 13.73
CA VAL A 268 -7.61 2.53 12.80
C VAL A 268 -8.93 1.90 13.26
N LEU A 269 -9.05 1.55 14.53
CA LEU A 269 -10.22 0.86 15.07
C LEU A 269 -11.44 1.77 15.19
N THR A 270 -11.26 3.08 15.31
CA THR A 270 -12.34 4.07 15.34
C THR A 270 -12.77 4.52 13.94
N THR A 271 -12.03 4.18 12.90
CA THR A 271 -12.39 4.48 11.51
C THR A 271 -13.48 3.52 11.04
N TRP A 272 -14.73 3.93 11.16
CA TRP A 272 -15.93 3.11 10.93
C TRP A 272 -16.06 2.59 9.49
N GLN A 273 -15.47 3.24 8.50
CA GLN A 273 -15.49 2.84 7.10
C GLN A 273 -14.90 1.44 6.85
N TYR A 274 -14.03 0.95 7.74
CA TYR A 274 -13.54 -0.42 7.70
C TYR A 274 -14.66 -1.46 7.88
N ALA A 275 -15.82 -1.09 8.45
CA ALA A 275 -17.00 -1.95 8.50
C ALA A 275 -17.50 -2.38 7.11
N GLY A 276 -17.21 -1.58 6.06
CA GLY A 276 -17.49 -1.95 4.68
C GLY A 276 -16.73 -3.20 4.22
N ALA A 277 -15.47 -3.38 4.64
CA ALA A 277 -14.70 -4.59 4.35
C ALA A 277 -15.28 -5.82 5.06
N LEU A 278 -15.66 -5.69 6.33
CA LEU A 278 -16.34 -6.74 7.08
C LEU A 278 -17.67 -7.14 6.41
N ALA A 279 -18.47 -6.15 6.02
CA ALA A 279 -19.76 -6.37 5.36
C ALA A 279 -19.61 -7.05 3.98
N ALA A 280 -18.61 -6.66 3.19
CA ALA A 280 -18.29 -7.33 1.93
C ALA A 280 -17.91 -8.81 2.16
N GLY A 281 -17.16 -9.09 3.24
CA GLY A 281 -16.88 -10.45 3.69
C GLY A 281 -18.16 -11.21 4.08
N VAL A 282 -19.08 -10.58 4.83
CA VAL A 282 -20.36 -11.19 5.20
C VAL A 282 -21.18 -11.55 3.95
N LEU A 283 -21.25 -10.65 2.97
CA LEU A 283 -21.90 -10.94 1.67
C LEU A 283 -21.24 -12.14 0.97
N LEU A 284 -19.90 -12.20 0.96
CA LEU A 284 -19.17 -13.34 0.42
C LEU A 284 -19.56 -14.64 1.11
N GLY A 285 -19.61 -14.66 2.45
CA GLY A 285 -19.97 -15.82 3.26
C GLY A 285 -21.42 -16.27 3.06
N LEU A 286 -22.35 -15.31 2.91
CA LEU A 286 -23.79 -15.58 2.68
C LEU A 286 -24.03 -16.12 1.27
N LEU A 287 -23.35 -15.60 0.25
CA LEU A 287 -23.64 -15.87 -1.15
C LEU A 287 -22.79 -16.99 -1.78
N ALA A 288 -21.61 -17.28 -1.22
CA ALA A 288 -20.75 -18.34 -1.71
C ALA A 288 -21.27 -19.73 -1.27
N ARG A 289 -21.59 -20.61 -2.23
CA ARG A 289 -22.10 -21.97 -2.02
C ARG A 289 -20.99 -23.01 -2.22
N GLY A 290 -21.07 -24.14 -1.53
CA GLY A 290 -20.18 -25.29 -1.75
C GLY A 290 -20.50 -25.93 -3.12
N ARG A 291 -19.48 -26.37 -3.83
CA ARG A 291 -19.61 -27.23 -5.00
C ARG A 291 -19.66 -28.67 -4.56
N ALA A 292 -20.60 -29.46 -5.04
CA ALA A 292 -20.80 -30.83 -4.57
C ALA A 292 -19.63 -31.80 -4.93
N GLU A 293 -18.88 -31.47 -5.99
CA GLU A 293 -17.90 -32.38 -6.60
C GLU A 293 -16.43 -32.16 -6.20
N ASP A 294 -16.09 -31.00 -5.64
CA ASP A 294 -14.69 -30.68 -5.32
C ASP A 294 -14.40 -30.77 -3.81
N ALA A 295 -13.55 -31.69 -3.39
CA ALA A 295 -13.00 -31.67 -2.04
C ALA A 295 -12.22 -30.36 -1.82
N PRO A 296 -12.59 -29.56 -0.81
CA PRO A 296 -11.99 -28.24 -0.61
C PRO A 296 -10.52 -28.34 -0.24
N VAL A 297 -9.65 -27.78 -1.06
CA VAL A 297 -8.19 -27.80 -0.85
C VAL A 297 -7.75 -26.78 0.19
N LEU A 298 -8.42 -25.61 0.25
CA LEU A 298 -8.03 -24.46 1.08
C LEU A 298 -9.02 -24.11 2.21
N LEU A 299 -9.97 -25.00 2.55
CA LEU A 299 -10.87 -24.69 3.67
C LEU A 299 -10.08 -24.72 4.98
N PRO A 300 -10.13 -23.63 5.76
CA PRO A 300 -9.52 -23.62 7.08
C PRO A 300 -10.16 -24.68 7.96
N VAL A 301 -9.33 -25.46 8.62
CA VAL A 301 -9.79 -26.51 9.55
C VAL A 301 -10.56 -25.88 10.72
N ARG A 302 -10.12 -24.69 11.14
CA ARG A 302 -10.68 -23.95 12.29
C ARG A 302 -10.78 -22.45 11.97
N PRO A 303 -11.98 -21.93 11.60
CA PRO A 303 -12.15 -20.53 11.24
C PRO A 303 -11.69 -19.52 12.30
N LEU A 304 -11.95 -19.82 13.58
CA LEU A 304 -11.54 -18.96 14.70
C LEU A 304 -10.01 -18.84 14.80
N LEU A 305 -9.28 -19.95 14.59
CA LEU A 305 -7.81 -19.91 14.61
C LEU A 305 -7.25 -19.10 13.43
N TRP A 306 -7.91 -19.14 12.26
CA TRP A 306 -7.54 -18.30 11.14
C TRP A 306 -7.75 -16.82 11.44
N THR A 307 -8.89 -16.46 12.05
CA THR A 307 -9.17 -15.08 12.45
C THR A 307 -8.18 -14.63 13.53
N ALA A 308 -7.92 -15.46 14.52
CA ALA A 308 -6.93 -15.17 15.57
C ALA A 308 -5.51 -15.02 15.01
N PHE A 309 -5.11 -15.90 14.07
CA PHE A 309 -3.83 -15.79 13.38
C PHE A 309 -3.72 -14.47 12.60
N GLY A 310 -4.76 -14.10 11.83
CA GLY A 310 -4.78 -12.84 11.10
C GLY A 310 -4.71 -11.62 12.01
N ALA A 311 -5.44 -11.66 13.15
CA ALA A 311 -5.40 -10.59 14.14
C ALA A 311 -4.01 -10.47 14.80
N LEU A 312 -3.42 -11.59 15.20
CA LEU A 312 -2.07 -11.61 15.75
C LEU A 312 -1.03 -11.12 14.73
N ALA A 313 -1.11 -11.59 13.48
CA ALA A 313 -0.22 -11.14 12.42
C ALA A 313 -0.33 -9.62 12.18
N PHE A 314 -1.55 -9.07 12.18
CA PHE A 314 -1.77 -7.62 12.07
C PHE A 314 -1.14 -6.85 13.25
N LEU A 315 -1.40 -7.28 14.48
CA LEU A 315 -0.88 -6.63 15.69
C LEU A 315 0.64 -6.67 15.76
N VAL A 316 1.23 -7.85 15.51
CA VAL A 316 2.70 -8.02 15.53
C VAL A 316 3.35 -7.23 14.39
N SER A 317 2.80 -7.31 13.17
CA SER A 317 3.33 -6.57 12.02
C SER A 317 3.31 -5.07 12.26
N GLY A 318 2.18 -4.52 12.72
CA GLY A 318 2.05 -3.09 12.96
C GLY A 318 2.99 -2.59 14.06
N TYR A 319 3.14 -3.35 15.15
CA TYR A 319 4.11 -3.02 16.20
C TYR A 319 5.55 -3.05 15.66
N LEU A 320 5.96 -4.11 14.96
CA LEU A 320 7.31 -4.21 14.40
C LEU A 320 7.59 -3.13 13.35
N CYS A 321 6.62 -2.80 12.48
CA CYS A 321 6.74 -1.67 11.57
C CYS A 321 6.95 -0.35 12.32
N THR A 322 6.26 -0.16 13.45
CA THR A 322 6.46 1.03 14.29
C THR A 322 7.84 1.05 14.93
N VAL A 323 8.33 -0.09 15.41
CA VAL A 323 9.68 -0.23 15.99
C VAL A 323 10.77 0.14 14.99
N ILE A 324 10.72 -0.35 13.76
CA ILE A 324 11.75 -0.05 12.74
C ILE A 324 11.67 1.38 12.20
N THR A 325 10.51 2.04 12.27
CA THR A 325 10.32 3.41 11.80
C THR A 325 10.55 4.46 12.89
N TYR A 326 10.41 4.10 14.16
CA TYR A 326 10.54 5.02 15.30
C TYR A 326 11.89 5.76 15.36
N PRO A 327 13.05 5.12 15.14
CA PRO A 327 14.34 5.83 15.17
C PRO A 327 14.43 6.98 14.17
N VAL A 328 13.75 6.88 13.02
CA VAL A 328 13.74 7.92 11.96
C VAL A 328 12.70 9.00 12.24
N PHE A 329 11.51 8.61 12.70
CA PHE A 329 10.37 9.52 12.83
C PHE A 329 10.14 10.03 14.26
N GLY A 330 10.62 9.32 15.29
CA GLY A 330 10.30 9.60 16.68
C GLY A 330 8.78 9.61 16.91
N ALA A 331 8.26 10.53 17.69
CA ALA A 331 6.83 10.70 17.95
C ALA A 331 6.00 10.95 16.65
N ARG A 332 6.64 11.41 15.56
CA ARG A 332 5.96 11.63 14.27
C ARG A 332 5.55 10.33 13.57
N VAL A 333 5.92 9.16 14.07
CA VAL A 333 5.42 7.87 13.57
C VAL A 333 3.88 7.82 13.63
N MET A 334 3.25 8.48 14.59
CA MET A 334 1.80 8.61 14.74
C MET A 334 1.13 9.47 13.65
N THR A 335 1.90 10.24 12.88
CA THR A 335 1.41 11.09 11.78
C THR A 335 2.00 10.73 10.44
N ALA A 336 2.87 9.71 10.39
CA ALA A 336 3.45 9.19 9.15
C ALA A 336 2.53 8.14 8.51
N GLN A 337 1.26 8.50 8.27
CA GLN A 337 0.18 7.59 7.89
C GLN A 337 0.51 6.68 6.70
N ARG A 338 1.39 7.11 5.79
CA ARG A 338 1.80 6.28 4.64
C ARG A 338 2.42 4.95 5.07
N THR A 339 3.18 4.91 6.16
CA THR A 339 3.83 3.68 6.65
C THR A 339 2.84 2.69 7.27
N TRP A 340 1.63 3.13 7.62
CA TRP A 340 0.60 2.24 8.15
C TRP A 340 0.02 1.32 7.07
N ASN A 341 0.02 1.76 5.81
CA ASN A 341 -0.53 0.98 4.70
C ASN A 341 0.16 -0.37 4.51
N ASP A 342 1.43 -0.51 4.93
CA ASP A 342 2.15 -1.78 4.84
C ASP A 342 1.41 -2.93 5.56
N TYR A 343 0.78 -2.65 6.71
CA TYR A 343 0.00 -3.63 7.49
C TYR A 343 -1.52 -3.41 7.43
N LEU A 344 -2.02 -2.25 6.97
CA LEU A 344 -3.46 -2.00 6.84
C LEU A 344 -4.14 -2.90 5.82
N LEU A 345 -3.46 -3.30 4.74
CA LEU A 345 -4.03 -4.28 3.82
C LEU A 345 -4.33 -5.61 4.54
N LEU A 346 -3.43 -6.05 5.43
CA LEU A 346 -3.64 -7.26 6.23
C LEU A 346 -4.86 -7.12 7.14
N TYR A 347 -5.07 -5.94 7.74
CA TYR A 347 -6.28 -5.65 8.53
C TYR A 347 -7.55 -5.72 7.69
N VAL A 348 -7.57 -5.12 6.50
CA VAL A 348 -8.73 -5.17 5.59
C VAL A 348 -9.03 -6.61 5.17
N LEU A 349 -8.00 -7.40 4.82
CA LEU A 349 -8.14 -8.82 4.48
C LEU A 349 -8.64 -9.65 5.67
N LEU A 350 -8.19 -9.37 6.88
CA LEU A 350 -8.68 -9.98 8.12
C LEU A 350 -10.18 -9.72 8.30
N LEU A 351 -10.63 -8.47 8.13
CA LEU A 351 -12.05 -8.11 8.26
C LEU A 351 -12.92 -8.84 7.22
N VAL A 352 -12.46 -8.90 5.97
CA VAL A 352 -13.16 -9.65 4.92
C VAL A 352 -13.22 -11.15 5.25
N GLY A 353 -12.11 -11.72 5.72
CA GLY A 353 -12.05 -13.13 6.14
C GLY A 353 -13.00 -13.43 7.30
N ALA A 354 -12.95 -12.62 8.37
CA ALA A 354 -13.83 -12.73 9.53
C ALA A 354 -15.31 -12.58 9.13
N GLY A 355 -15.61 -11.58 8.28
CA GLY A 355 -16.93 -11.38 7.70
C GLY A 355 -17.42 -12.59 6.91
N ALA A 356 -16.56 -13.23 6.10
CA ALA A 356 -16.91 -14.40 5.32
C ALA A 356 -17.23 -15.61 6.23
N PHE A 357 -16.52 -15.78 7.33
CA PHE A 357 -16.85 -16.81 8.33
C PHE A 357 -18.18 -16.52 9.03
N LEU A 358 -18.41 -15.27 9.42
CA LEU A 358 -19.66 -14.83 10.04
C LEU A 358 -20.85 -15.05 9.09
N GLY A 359 -20.77 -14.58 7.85
CA GLY A 359 -21.82 -14.76 6.84
C GLY A 359 -22.13 -16.24 6.57
N ARG A 360 -21.08 -17.09 6.54
CA ARG A 360 -21.27 -18.54 6.46
C ARG A 360 -21.99 -19.14 7.67
N ALA A 361 -21.66 -18.67 8.87
CA ALA A 361 -22.32 -19.13 10.11
C ALA A 361 -23.80 -18.73 10.13
N VAL A 362 -24.13 -17.50 9.74
CA VAL A 362 -25.52 -17.01 9.61
C VAL A 362 -26.29 -17.84 8.59
N ARG A 363 -25.71 -18.10 7.42
CA ARG A 363 -26.35 -18.93 6.40
C ARG A 363 -26.66 -20.36 6.89
N ARG A 364 -25.74 -20.97 7.65
CA ARG A 364 -25.95 -22.33 8.19
C ARG A 364 -27.12 -22.41 9.18
N ARG A 365 -27.42 -21.32 9.89
CA ARG A 365 -28.55 -21.23 10.81
C ARG A 365 -29.90 -21.06 10.09
N GLY A 366 -29.90 -20.80 8.77
CA GLY A 366 -31.09 -20.79 7.89
C GLY A 366 -32.07 -19.63 8.09
N ARG A 367 -32.17 -19.08 9.27
CA ARG A 367 -33.08 -17.99 9.61
C ARG A 367 -32.49 -16.62 9.26
N ARG A 368 -33.29 -15.73 8.60
CA ARG A 368 -33.00 -14.32 8.34
C ARG A 368 -31.81 -14.05 7.37
N THR A 369 -31.49 -14.98 6.47
CA THR A 369 -30.42 -14.76 5.47
C THR A 369 -30.69 -13.56 4.56
N GLY A 370 -31.95 -13.34 4.16
CA GLY A 370 -32.34 -12.17 3.35
C GLY A 370 -32.06 -10.85 4.07
N LEU A 371 -32.45 -10.76 5.34
CA LEU A 371 -32.24 -9.56 6.15
C LEU A 371 -30.77 -9.30 6.39
N ALA A 372 -29.96 -10.34 6.68
CA ALA A 372 -28.52 -10.22 6.83
C ALA A 372 -27.83 -9.76 5.51
N THR A 373 -28.32 -10.24 4.36
CA THR A 373 -27.81 -9.82 3.05
C THR A 373 -28.15 -8.35 2.78
N GLY A 374 -29.39 -7.92 3.08
CA GLY A 374 -29.80 -6.52 2.96
C GLY A 374 -28.99 -5.59 3.88
N ALA A 375 -28.81 -5.96 5.16
CA ALA A 375 -28.03 -5.20 6.12
C ALA A 375 -26.56 -5.06 5.69
N ALA A 376 -25.92 -6.17 5.27
CA ALA A 376 -24.53 -6.12 4.80
C ALA A 376 -24.39 -5.29 3.50
N ALA A 377 -25.35 -5.35 2.58
CA ALA A 377 -25.37 -4.52 1.39
C ALA A 377 -25.51 -3.03 1.74
N LEU A 378 -26.37 -2.69 2.70
CA LEU A 378 -26.53 -1.33 3.19
C LEU A 378 -25.23 -0.80 3.83
N VAL A 379 -24.58 -1.60 4.68
CA VAL A 379 -23.29 -1.21 5.29
C VAL A 379 -22.23 -0.97 4.22
N CYS A 380 -22.14 -1.81 3.18
CA CYS A 380 -21.24 -1.56 2.04
C CYS A 380 -21.56 -0.23 1.35
N ALA A 381 -22.82 0.06 1.07
CA ALA A 381 -23.22 1.31 0.41
C ALA A 381 -22.93 2.55 1.27
N VAL A 382 -23.25 2.48 2.57
CA VAL A 382 -22.96 3.56 3.53
C VAL A 382 -21.45 3.77 3.67
N ALA A 383 -20.66 2.71 3.74
CA ALA A 383 -19.19 2.82 3.79
C ALA A 383 -18.63 3.51 2.54
N VAL A 384 -19.11 3.15 1.34
CA VAL A 384 -18.71 3.81 0.10
C VAL A 384 -19.10 5.30 0.12
N GLY A 385 -20.31 5.64 0.58
CA GLY A 385 -20.73 7.03 0.76
C GLY A 385 -19.82 7.80 1.73
N GLY A 386 -19.47 7.16 2.86
CA GLY A 386 -18.56 7.75 3.85
C GLY A 386 -17.12 7.94 3.36
N LEU A 387 -16.68 7.15 2.39
CA LEU A 387 -15.38 7.33 1.72
C LEU A 387 -15.43 8.40 0.62
N ALA A 388 -16.60 8.59 -0.01
CA ALA A 388 -16.77 9.54 -1.11
C ALA A 388 -16.63 11.00 -0.67
N VAL A 389 -17.09 11.35 0.55
CA VAL A 389 -17.05 12.72 1.07
C VAL A 389 -15.62 13.24 1.21
N PRO A 390 -14.71 12.60 1.99
CA PRO A 390 -13.34 13.08 2.13
C PRO A 390 -12.56 13.00 0.81
N LEU A 391 -12.89 12.06 -0.08
CA LEU A 391 -12.29 11.97 -1.41
C LEU A 391 -12.70 13.16 -2.30
N HIS A 392 -13.95 13.59 -2.22
CA HIS A 392 -14.44 14.77 -2.94
C HIS A 392 -13.71 16.05 -2.49
N ASP A 393 -13.58 16.25 -1.17
CA ASP A 393 -12.88 17.42 -0.60
C ASP A 393 -11.40 17.42 -0.99
N LEU A 394 -10.73 16.28 -0.87
CA LEU A 394 -9.36 16.11 -1.34
C LEU A 394 -9.24 16.43 -2.84
N GLY A 395 -10.18 15.96 -3.67
CA GLY A 395 -10.21 16.24 -5.11
C GLY A 395 -10.33 17.71 -5.44
N ARG A 396 -11.08 18.47 -4.65
CA ARG A 396 -11.16 19.94 -4.78
C ARG A 396 -9.81 20.59 -4.48
N ASP A 397 -9.17 20.20 -3.37
CA ASP A 397 -7.88 20.75 -2.97
C ASP A 397 -6.78 20.41 -3.99
N MET A 398 -6.75 19.17 -4.49
CA MET A 398 -5.84 18.75 -5.55
C MET A 398 -6.02 19.56 -6.84
N ARG A 399 -7.26 19.85 -7.24
CA ARG A 399 -7.57 20.66 -8.42
C ARG A 399 -7.06 22.10 -8.26
N VAL A 400 -7.33 22.71 -7.11
CA VAL A 400 -6.86 24.07 -6.81
C VAL A 400 -5.34 24.14 -6.81
N ARG A 401 -4.67 23.15 -6.17
CA ARG A 401 -3.22 23.06 -6.19
C ARG A 401 -2.68 22.89 -7.61
N ALA A 402 -3.27 22.01 -8.41
CA ALA A 402 -2.82 21.76 -9.78
C ALA A 402 -2.88 23.01 -10.64
N GLN A 403 -3.96 23.80 -10.56
CA GLN A 403 -4.10 25.06 -11.30
C GLN A 403 -3.03 26.08 -10.90
N LYS A 404 -2.74 26.21 -9.61
CA LYS A 404 -1.68 27.09 -9.09
C LYS A 404 -0.30 26.59 -9.52
N TRP A 405 -0.05 25.30 -9.42
CA TRP A 405 1.19 24.66 -9.83
C TRP A 405 1.46 24.84 -11.32
N ASP A 406 0.47 24.60 -12.18
CA ASP A 406 0.60 24.73 -13.64
C ASP A 406 0.90 26.18 -14.05
N ARG A 407 0.39 27.17 -13.32
CA ARG A 407 0.72 28.59 -13.53
C ARG A 407 2.18 28.85 -13.17
N GLN A 408 2.61 28.42 -12.00
CA GLN A 408 3.99 28.56 -11.53
C GLN A 408 4.99 27.81 -12.43
N ASP A 409 4.65 26.61 -12.89
CA ASP A 409 5.49 25.82 -13.82
C ASP A 409 5.72 26.58 -15.14
N ARG A 410 4.65 27.14 -15.73
CA ARG A 410 4.81 27.97 -16.95
C ARG A 410 5.71 29.19 -16.71
N PHE A 411 5.53 29.86 -15.59
CA PHE A 411 6.36 31.01 -15.22
C PHE A 411 7.83 30.63 -15.07
N LEU A 412 8.13 29.59 -14.29
CA LEU A 412 9.50 29.14 -14.04
C LEU A 412 10.20 28.68 -15.33
N ARG A 413 9.47 27.98 -16.21
CA ARG A 413 9.99 27.62 -17.54
C ARG A 413 10.28 28.82 -18.41
N ALA A 414 9.41 29.84 -18.40
CA ALA A 414 9.61 31.07 -19.13
C ALA A 414 10.84 31.86 -18.61
N GLN A 415 11.02 31.94 -17.29
CA GLN A 415 12.20 32.55 -16.67
C GLN A 415 13.51 31.82 -17.08
N ALA A 416 13.50 30.49 -17.01
CA ALA A 416 14.66 29.69 -17.42
C ALA A 416 14.97 29.86 -18.92
N ALA A 417 13.96 29.88 -19.78
CA ALA A 417 14.13 30.12 -21.22
C ALA A 417 14.63 31.53 -21.55
N ALA A 418 14.31 32.52 -20.70
CA ALA A 418 14.85 33.89 -20.81
C ALA A 418 16.27 34.05 -20.23
N GLY A 419 16.92 32.95 -19.79
CA GLY A 419 18.27 32.93 -19.22
C GLY A 419 18.36 33.44 -17.77
N ALA A 420 17.24 33.50 -17.05
CA ALA A 420 17.26 33.88 -15.65
C ALA A 420 18.01 32.83 -14.83
N LYS A 421 18.91 33.26 -13.95
CA LYS A 421 19.65 32.39 -13.02
C LYS A 421 18.88 32.09 -11.75
N SER A 422 17.91 32.91 -11.38
CA SER A 422 17.08 32.71 -10.20
C SER A 422 15.64 33.12 -10.47
N ALA A 423 14.67 32.46 -9.82
CA ALA A 423 13.26 32.79 -9.93
C ALA A 423 12.51 32.59 -8.59
N PRO A 424 11.45 33.37 -8.33
CA PRO A 424 10.63 33.18 -7.13
C PRO A 424 9.80 31.90 -7.23
N TYR A 425 9.72 31.18 -6.10
CA TYR A 425 8.94 29.96 -5.94
C TYR A 425 8.00 30.08 -4.73
N THR A 426 6.73 29.82 -4.95
CA THR A 426 5.70 29.80 -3.90
C THR A 426 5.39 28.35 -3.52
N PRO A 427 5.53 27.94 -2.24
CA PRO A 427 5.20 26.59 -1.79
C PRO A 427 3.71 26.28 -1.97
N LEU A 428 3.40 25.13 -2.56
CA LEU A 428 2.03 24.68 -2.87
C LEU A 428 1.78 23.30 -2.27
N SER A 429 1.61 23.23 -0.94
CA SER A 429 1.35 21.97 -0.26
C SER A 429 -0.10 21.51 -0.45
N VAL A 430 -0.30 20.19 -0.49
CA VAL A 430 -1.59 19.51 -0.40
C VAL A 430 -1.48 18.38 0.62
N ALA A 431 -2.50 18.20 1.46
CA ALA A 431 -2.55 17.17 2.49
C ALA A 431 -1.27 17.09 3.36
N GLY A 432 -0.62 18.23 3.60
CA GLY A 432 0.60 18.32 4.40
C GLY A 432 1.84 17.68 3.76
N THR A 433 1.92 17.60 2.41
CA THR A 433 3.17 17.26 1.71
C THR A 433 4.22 18.33 1.93
N LEU A 434 5.49 17.89 2.01
CA LEU A 434 6.61 18.81 2.12
C LEU A 434 6.80 19.57 0.81
N GLU A 435 7.10 20.85 0.91
CA GLU A 435 7.41 21.73 -0.22
C GLU A 435 8.66 22.55 0.10
N PRO A 436 9.37 23.07 -0.93
CA PRO A 436 10.44 24.02 -0.73
C PRO A 436 9.99 25.18 0.17
N PHE A 437 10.87 25.63 1.04
CA PHE A 437 10.58 26.74 1.95
C PHE A 437 9.39 26.51 2.91
N GLY A 438 9.07 25.23 3.22
CA GLY A 438 8.06 24.91 4.23
C GLY A 438 8.40 25.52 5.60
N GLY A 439 7.39 25.68 6.46
CA GLY A 439 7.57 26.29 7.78
C GLY A 439 7.91 27.80 7.68
N LYS A 440 7.17 28.55 6.91
CA LYS A 440 7.33 30.01 6.74
C LYS A 440 8.71 30.43 6.17
N GLY A 441 9.25 29.66 5.24
CA GLY A 441 10.51 29.95 4.57
C GLY A 441 11.76 29.42 5.26
N THR A 442 11.64 28.71 6.40
CA THR A 442 12.78 28.26 7.18
C THR A 442 13.47 26.98 6.67
N LYS A 443 12.77 26.17 5.87
CA LYS A 443 13.30 24.89 5.35
C LYS A 443 13.55 24.97 3.85
N SER A 444 14.81 25.07 3.45
CA SER A 444 15.19 25.18 2.03
C SER A 444 14.92 23.90 1.23
N TRP A 445 15.06 22.72 1.81
CA TRP A 445 14.80 21.46 1.10
C TRP A 445 13.34 21.35 0.64
N PRO A 446 13.05 20.95 -0.62
CA PRO A 446 13.94 20.55 -1.72
C PRO A 446 14.21 21.66 -2.77
N ALA A 447 14.42 22.92 -2.39
CA ALA A 447 14.56 24.07 -3.29
C ALA A 447 15.68 23.89 -4.34
N GLY A 448 16.82 23.29 -3.97
CA GLY A 448 17.89 22.97 -4.91
C GLY A 448 17.46 22.01 -6.01
N CYS A 449 16.65 20.99 -5.66
CA CYS A 449 16.10 20.05 -6.65
C CYS A 449 15.08 20.71 -7.59
N VAL A 450 14.31 21.67 -7.09
CA VAL A 450 13.39 22.47 -7.93
C VAL A 450 14.19 23.33 -8.90
N ALA A 451 15.24 23.99 -8.43
CA ALA A 451 16.13 24.77 -9.29
C ALA A 451 16.72 23.91 -10.41
N ASP A 452 17.25 22.72 -10.07
CA ASP A 452 17.78 21.77 -11.03
C ASP A 452 16.74 21.28 -12.04
N TYR A 453 15.50 21.01 -11.58
CA TYR A 453 14.41 20.63 -12.49
C TYR A 453 14.13 21.67 -13.56
N TYR A 454 14.15 22.97 -13.20
CA TYR A 454 13.93 24.07 -14.14
C TYR A 454 15.21 24.58 -14.80
N ARG A 455 16.41 24.01 -14.47
CA ARG A 455 17.70 24.48 -14.96
C ARG A 455 18.01 25.93 -14.56
N LEU A 456 17.67 26.27 -13.33
CA LEU A 456 18.02 27.52 -12.66
C LEU A 456 19.16 27.27 -11.67
N ASP A 457 19.97 28.31 -11.36
CA ASP A 457 21.00 28.22 -10.31
C ASP A 457 20.34 28.11 -8.92
N ARG A 458 19.22 28.82 -8.72
CA ARG A 458 18.46 28.76 -7.47
C ARG A 458 17.00 29.20 -7.66
N VAL A 459 16.13 28.75 -6.73
CA VAL A 459 14.82 29.35 -6.51
C VAL A 459 14.79 30.11 -5.19
N THR A 460 14.00 31.17 -5.10
CA THR A 460 13.89 32.03 -3.89
C THR A 460 12.47 31.95 -3.34
N TYR A 461 12.32 32.05 -2.03
CA TYR A 461 11.01 32.02 -1.40
C TYR A 461 10.15 33.21 -1.81
N SER A 462 8.90 32.93 -2.15
CA SER A 462 7.88 33.95 -2.44
C SER A 462 6.54 33.55 -1.81
N THR A 463 5.80 34.51 -1.31
CA THR A 463 4.39 34.34 -0.87
C THR A 463 3.39 34.64 -1.97
N ARG A 464 3.83 35.30 -3.04
CA ARG A 464 2.98 35.70 -4.18
C ARG A 464 3.20 34.72 -5.33
N LEU A 465 2.09 34.16 -5.80
CA LEU A 465 2.10 33.39 -7.06
C LEU A 465 2.29 34.36 -8.24
N PRO A 466 3.13 33.97 -9.20
CA PRO A 466 3.28 34.74 -10.45
C PRO A 466 2.02 34.71 -11.30
#